data_97b0dddaed53f0da374c64cc0df5b5d4
#
_entry.id   97b0dddaed53f0da374c64cc0df5b5d4
#
_cell.length_a   1.000
_cell.length_b   1.000
_cell.length_c   1.000
_cell.angle_alpha   90.00
_cell.angle_beta   90.00
_cell.angle_gamma   90.00
#
_symmetry.space_group_name_H-M   'P 1'
#
loop_
_entity.id
_entity.type
_entity.pdbx_description
1 polymer ?
#
loop_
_entity_poly.entity_id
_entity_poly.type
_entity_poly.pdbx_seq_one_letter_code
_entity_poly.pdbx_strand_id
1 'polypeptide(L)'
;MQSYNKFKSGDYMILLPAIDIRGGNAVRLYQGDYDKEKVYSDDPVKVALSFKEAGASAVHLVDLDGALEGSPVNFSVIKEIIAACGLFAEVGGGVRSLERIEQYLKTGAGRVILGSAAVHNFPLVGEAVKFFGDRVAVGVDAYGGKVATGGWKNVTGLDAFDFCKRLEDCGVRTVIYTDISRDGTLAGTNLNAYKKLKELTKMDIVASGGIADISELIKLKEMGVSGAVLGKAIYDGAIELKEAVEAVKDAG
;
A
#
# COMPACT_ATOMS: atom_id res chain seq x y z
N MET A 1 19.36 -1.25 -10.11
CA MET A 1 19.17 0.23 -10.29
C MET A 1 18.24 0.61 -11.45
N GLN A 2 17.71 -0.33 -12.23
CA GLN A 2 16.90 -0.01 -13.44
C GLN A 2 15.38 0.13 -13.22
N SER A 3 14.82 -0.22 -12.07
CA SER A 3 13.35 -0.23 -11.87
C SER A 3 12.73 1.03 -11.27
N TYR A 4 13.53 1.88 -10.63
CA TYR A 4 13.00 3.04 -9.89
C TYR A 4 12.51 4.20 -10.79
N ASN A 5 13.09 4.35 -11.99
CA ASN A 5 12.72 5.44 -12.90
C ASN A 5 11.44 5.19 -13.73
N LYS A 6 10.89 3.98 -13.70
CA LYS A 6 9.64 3.67 -14.44
C LYS A 6 8.38 4.28 -13.82
N PHE A 7 8.45 4.74 -12.58
CA PHE A 7 7.30 5.25 -11.83
C PHE A 7 7.14 6.78 -11.90
N LYS A 8 7.94 7.47 -12.74
CA LYS A 8 7.99 8.95 -12.80
C LYS A 8 7.17 9.60 -13.92
N SER A 9 6.49 8.87 -14.78
CA SER A 9 5.69 9.49 -15.84
C SER A 9 4.22 9.49 -15.46
N GLY A 10 3.60 10.65 -15.44
CA GLY A 10 2.21 10.89 -15.05
C GLY A 10 1.12 10.19 -15.88
N ASP A 11 1.51 9.31 -16.79
CA ASP A 11 0.61 8.59 -17.69
C ASP A 11 0.43 7.11 -17.33
N TYR A 12 1.04 6.63 -16.22
CA TYR A 12 1.03 5.21 -15.89
C TYR A 12 0.53 4.94 -14.47
N MET A 13 -0.61 4.26 -14.34
CA MET A 13 -1.13 3.79 -13.06
C MET A 13 -0.58 2.40 -12.72
N ILE A 14 -0.05 2.21 -11.51
CA ILE A 14 0.54 0.95 -11.05
C ILE A 14 -0.49 0.16 -10.26
N LEU A 15 -0.67 -1.13 -10.59
CA LEU A 15 -1.40 -2.04 -9.75
C LEU A 15 -0.47 -2.74 -8.77
N LEU A 16 -0.88 -2.74 -7.51
CA LEU A 16 -0.17 -3.30 -6.36
C LEU A 16 -1.04 -4.40 -5.74
N PRO A 17 -1.02 -5.63 -6.29
CA PRO A 17 -1.66 -6.74 -5.60
C PRO A 17 -1.04 -6.89 -4.21
N ALA A 18 -1.89 -7.07 -3.18
CA ALA A 18 -1.47 -7.03 -1.80
C ALA A 18 -1.34 -8.43 -1.19
N ILE A 19 -0.28 -8.63 -0.42
CA ILE A 19 -0.09 -9.80 0.44
C ILE A 19 0.05 -9.30 1.87
N ASP A 20 -0.99 -9.53 2.68
CA ASP A 20 -0.91 -9.36 4.12
C ASP A 20 -0.33 -10.64 4.72
N ILE A 21 0.68 -10.50 5.58
CA ILE A 21 1.41 -11.62 6.14
C ILE A 21 1.17 -11.67 7.65
N ARG A 22 0.68 -12.83 8.12
CA ARG A 22 0.48 -13.11 9.54
C ARG A 22 0.87 -14.54 9.85
N GLY A 23 1.70 -14.75 10.89
CA GLY A 23 2.21 -16.07 11.24
C GLY A 23 2.91 -16.78 10.08
N GLY A 24 3.54 -16.04 9.16
CA GLY A 24 4.17 -16.57 7.96
C GLY A 24 3.24 -16.88 6.78
N ASN A 25 1.92 -16.74 6.93
CA ASN A 25 0.91 -17.04 5.92
C ASN A 25 0.43 -15.78 5.18
N ALA A 26 -0.04 -15.95 3.94
CA ALA A 26 -0.79 -14.93 3.23
C ALA A 26 -2.25 -14.94 3.69
N VAL A 27 -2.68 -13.84 4.28
CA VAL A 27 -4.01 -13.72 4.90
C VAL A 27 -4.76 -12.47 4.41
N ARG A 28 -6.04 -12.37 4.74
CA ARG A 28 -6.83 -11.14 4.64
C ARG A 28 -7.67 -10.98 5.90
N LEU A 29 -7.72 -9.75 6.38
CA LEU A 29 -8.61 -9.37 7.47
C LEU A 29 -9.88 -8.73 6.89
N TYR A 30 -11.02 -8.94 7.52
CA TYR A 30 -12.23 -8.20 7.19
C TYR A 30 -12.22 -6.87 7.95
N GLN A 31 -12.11 -5.75 7.22
CA GLN A 31 -12.02 -4.39 7.81
C GLN A 31 -10.97 -4.26 8.92
N GLY A 32 -9.81 -4.92 8.78
CA GLY A 32 -8.74 -4.89 9.76
C GLY A 32 -9.00 -5.67 11.05
N ASP A 33 -10.09 -6.43 11.13
CA ASP A 33 -10.44 -7.24 12.30
C ASP A 33 -9.60 -8.51 12.36
N TYR A 34 -8.67 -8.58 13.31
CA TYR A 34 -7.76 -9.72 13.50
C TYR A 34 -8.47 -11.01 13.92
N ASP A 35 -9.70 -10.93 14.45
CA ASP A 35 -10.52 -12.08 14.80
C ASP A 35 -11.30 -12.62 13.58
N LYS A 36 -11.32 -11.88 12.48
CA LYS A 36 -11.94 -12.24 11.20
C LYS A 36 -10.90 -12.44 10.10
N GLU A 37 -9.89 -13.22 10.41
CA GLU A 37 -8.84 -13.61 9.48
C GLU A 37 -9.30 -14.75 8.57
N LYS A 38 -8.94 -14.64 7.29
CA LYS A 38 -9.00 -15.74 6.33
C LYS A 38 -7.61 -16.00 5.78
N VAL A 39 -7.11 -17.22 5.96
CA VAL A 39 -5.87 -17.68 5.34
C VAL A 39 -6.17 -18.07 3.90
N TYR A 40 -5.41 -17.51 2.94
CA TYR A 40 -5.52 -17.84 1.52
C TYR A 40 -4.39 -18.74 1.04
N SER A 41 -3.22 -18.65 1.65
CA SER A 41 -2.08 -19.51 1.34
C SER A 41 -1.10 -19.61 2.51
N ASP A 42 -0.52 -20.76 2.70
CA ASP A 42 0.62 -21.02 3.59
C ASP A 42 1.99 -20.74 2.91
N ASP A 43 1.96 -20.34 1.64
CA ASP A 43 3.15 -20.03 0.85
C ASP A 43 3.00 -18.64 0.18
N PRO A 44 3.31 -17.54 0.89
CA PRO A 44 3.23 -16.18 0.35
C PRO A 44 4.16 -15.95 -0.86
N VAL A 45 5.24 -16.72 -0.96
CA VAL A 45 6.16 -16.63 -2.11
C VAL A 45 5.47 -17.09 -3.39
N LYS A 46 4.73 -18.19 -3.35
CA LYS A 46 3.94 -18.65 -4.50
C LYS A 46 2.87 -17.64 -4.89
N VAL A 47 2.23 -16.99 -3.91
CA VAL A 47 1.27 -15.91 -4.18
C VAL A 47 1.93 -14.78 -4.95
N ALA A 48 3.11 -14.31 -4.52
CA ALA A 48 3.82 -13.25 -5.22
C ALA A 48 4.27 -13.65 -6.65
N LEU A 49 4.66 -14.90 -6.83
CA LEU A 49 5.01 -15.44 -8.15
C LEU A 49 3.78 -15.49 -9.08
N SER A 50 2.61 -15.88 -8.59
CA SER A 50 1.38 -15.85 -9.39
C SER A 50 1.00 -14.44 -9.82
N PHE A 51 1.24 -13.44 -8.98
CA PHE A 51 1.03 -12.03 -9.37
C PHE A 51 1.98 -11.60 -10.49
N LYS A 52 3.25 -12.02 -10.41
CA LYS A 52 4.21 -11.79 -11.49
C LYS A 52 3.78 -12.46 -12.79
N GLU A 53 3.33 -13.70 -12.74
CA GLU A 53 2.83 -14.46 -13.91
C GLU A 53 1.59 -13.79 -14.53
N ALA A 54 0.72 -13.19 -13.72
CA ALA A 54 -0.40 -12.39 -14.18
C ALA A 54 0.00 -11.02 -14.78
N GLY A 55 1.31 -10.68 -14.77
CA GLY A 55 1.84 -9.48 -15.39
C GLY A 55 1.94 -8.27 -14.45
N ALA A 56 1.76 -8.43 -13.15
CA ALA A 56 2.01 -7.37 -12.18
C ALA A 56 3.49 -6.93 -12.23
N SER A 57 3.73 -5.64 -12.10
CA SER A 57 5.08 -5.04 -12.00
C SER A 57 5.47 -4.68 -10.57
N ALA A 58 4.50 -4.69 -9.66
CA ALA A 58 4.66 -4.31 -8.26
C ALA A 58 3.87 -5.24 -7.33
N VAL A 59 4.17 -5.19 -6.03
CA VAL A 59 3.47 -5.90 -4.96
C VAL A 59 3.45 -5.04 -3.68
N HIS A 60 2.33 -5.07 -2.97
CA HIS A 60 2.15 -4.43 -1.66
C HIS A 60 2.25 -5.49 -0.57
N LEU A 61 3.22 -5.38 0.33
CA LEU A 61 3.48 -6.35 1.40
C LEU A 61 3.22 -5.71 2.76
N VAL A 62 2.43 -6.35 3.60
CA VAL A 62 2.14 -5.87 4.96
C VAL A 62 2.46 -6.95 5.99
N ASP A 63 3.38 -6.64 6.91
CA ASP A 63 3.63 -7.44 8.10
C ASP A 63 2.58 -7.10 9.18
N LEU A 64 1.50 -7.88 9.24
CA LEU A 64 0.40 -7.64 10.19
C LEU A 64 0.82 -7.90 11.63
N ASP A 65 1.66 -8.91 11.89
CA ASP A 65 2.20 -9.15 13.22
C ASP A 65 3.13 -8.00 13.63
N GLY A 66 3.97 -7.55 12.69
CA GLY A 66 4.83 -6.40 12.89
C GLY A 66 4.06 -5.11 13.17
N ALA A 67 2.90 -4.91 12.55
CA ALA A 67 2.03 -3.77 12.81
C ALA A 67 1.51 -3.77 14.25
N LEU A 68 1.20 -4.95 14.82
CA LEU A 68 0.76 -5.12 16.20
C LEU A 68 1.94 -4.94 17.18
N GLU A 69 3.04 -5.65 16.95
CA GLU A 69 4.17 -5.69 17.86
C GLU A 69 5.08 -4.45 17.77
N GLY A 70 5.02 -3.74 16.66
CA GLY A 70 5.87 -2.57 16.40
C GLY A 70 7.31 -2.90 16.04
N SER A 71 7.55 -4.16 15.69
CA SER A 71 8.81 -4.65 15.15
C SER A 71 8.55 -5.69 14.07
N PRO A 72 9.40 -5.83 13.04
CA PRO A 72 9.17 -6.80 11.96
C PRO A 72 9.20 -8.24 12.50
N VAL A 73 8.08 -8.94 12.36
CA VAL A 73 7.94 -10.35 12.75
C VAL A 73 8.17 -11.26 11.54
N ASN A 74 7.58 -10.90 10.39
CA ASN A 74 7.64 -11.70 9.17
C ASN A 74 8.77 -11.24 8.22
N PHE A 75 9.83 -10.62 8.74
CA PHE A 75 10.94 -10.08 7.94
C PHE A 75 11.57 -11.09 6.99
N SER A 76 11.77 -12.34 7.44
CA SER A 76 12.37 -13.41 6.63
C SER A 76 11.50 -13.76 5.44
N VAL A 77 10.20 -13.91 5.66
CA VAL A 77 9.21 -14.22 4.61
C VAL A 77 9.14 -13.09 3.58
N ILE A 78 9.09 -11.84 4.04
CA ILE A 78 9.09 -10.66 3.16
C ILE A 78 10.36 -10.61 2.31
N LYS A 79 11.52 -10.87 2.91
CA LYS A 79 12.80 -10.93 2.19
C LYS A 79 12.79 -12.02 1.11
N GLU A 80 12.25 -13.21 1.41
CA GLU A 80 12.12 -14.30 0.46
C GLU A 80 11.19 -13.94 -0.71
N ILE A 81 10.04 -13.33 -0.42
CA ILE A 81 9.12 -12.84 -1.46
C ILE A 81 9.84 -11.88 -2.41
N ILE A 82 10.51 -10.86 -1.86
CA ILE A 82 11.22 -9.84 -2.65
C ILE A 82 12.27 -10.49 -3.56
N ALA A 83 13.06 -11.41 -3.00
CA ALA A 83 14.11 -12.10 -3.74
C ALA A 83 13.57 -13.00 -4.86
N ALA A 84 12.46 -13.71 -4.61
CA ALA A 84 11.87 -14.65 -5.55
C ALA A 84 11.10 -13.99 -6.68
N CYS A 85 10.24 -13.01 -6.37
CA CYS A 85 9.39 -12.42 -7.39
C CYS A 85 10.09 -11.35 -8.25
N GLY A 86 11.04 -10.60 -7.69
CA GLY A 86 11.75 -9.51 -8.38
C GLY A 86 10.83 -8.36 -8.82
N LEU A 87 9.64 -8.26 -8.25
CA LEU A 87 8.70 -7.16 -8.46
C LEU A 87 9.15 -5.92 -7.67
N PHE A 88 8.67 -4.74 -8.06
CA PHE A 88 8.77 -3.58 -7.18
C PHE A 88 7.95 -3.83 -5.93
N ALA A 89 8.60 -4.07 -4.80
CA ALA A 89 7.91 -4.33 -3.54
C ALA A 89 7.84 -3.06 -2.69
N GLU A 90 6.64 -2.68 -2.26
CA GLU A 90 6.48 -1.74 -1.15
C GLU A 90 6.11 -2.52 0.12
N VAL A 91 6.73 -2.15 1.23
CA VAL A 91 6.62 -2.90 2.49
C VAL A 91 6.17 -2.01 3.62
N GLY A 92 5.08 -2.41 4.29
CA GLY A 92 4.55 -1.80 5.50
C GLY A 92 4.42 -2.81 6.65
N GLY A 93 3.99 -2.30 7.82
CA GLY A 93 3.82 -3.11 9.03
C GLY A 93 5.00 -3.01 10.00
N GLY A 94 4.79 -2.35 11.15
CA GLY A 94 5.77 -2.25 12.23
C GLY A 94 7.01 -1.38 12.00
N VAL A 95 7.07 -0.61 10.91
CA VAL A 95 8.21 0.26 10.60
C VAL A 95 8.14 1.53 11.46
N ARG A 96 9.07 1.68 12.41
CA ARG A 96 9.07 2.77 13.40
C ARG A 96 10.43 3.45 13.58
N SER A 97 11.45 3.12 12.79
CA SER A 97 12.77 3.75 12.86
C SER A 97 13.48 3.77 11.50
N LEU A 98 14.49 4.64 11.36
CA LEU A 98 15.34 4.73 10.16
C LEU A 98 16.08 3.41 9.88
N GLU A 99 16.53 2.72 10.92
CA GLU A 99 17.20 1.42 10.77
C GLU A 99 16.28 0.37 10.16
N ARG A 100 15.00 0.36 10.52
CA ARG A 100 14.02 -0.57 9.94
C ARG A 100 13.75 -0.26 8.47
N ILE A 101 13.64 1.03 8.14
CA ILE A 101 13.56 1.45 6.73
C ILE A 101 14.78 0.93 5.97
N GLU A 102 15.98 1.18 6.46
CA GLU A 102 17.23 0.76 5.83
C GLU A 102 17.30 -0.77 5.67
N GLN A 103 16.89 -1.52 6.69
CA GLN A 103 16.88 -2.98 6.66
C GLN A 103 16.00 -3.51 5.52
N TYR A 104 14.76 -3.04 5.38
CA TYR A 104 13.91 -3.44 4.26
C TYR A 104 14.47 -3.00 2.91
N LEU A 105 15.00 -1.78 2.81
CA LEU A 105 15.60 -1.31 1.57
C LEU A 105 16.83 -2.14 1.16
N LYS A 106 17.58 -2.69 2.11
CA LYS A 106 18.72 -3.61 1.85
C LYS A 106 18.28 -4.99 1.37
N THR A 107 17.03 -5.41 1.61
CA THR A 107 16.50 -6.67 1.02
C THR A 107 16.16 -6.54 -0.46
N GLY A 108 16.17 -5.33 -1.01
CA GLY A 108 15.72 -5.05 -2.36
C GLY A 108 14.30 -4.47 -2.44
N ALA A 109 13.66 -4.18 -1.31
CA ALA A 109 12.40 -3.45 -1.31
C ALA A 109 12.54 -2.13 -2.08
N GLY A 110 11.61 -1.85 -2.97
CA GLY A 110 11.58 -0.62 -3.74
C GLY A 110 11.20 0.58 -2.87
N ARG A 111 10.26 0.40 -1.95
CA ARG A 111 9.71 1.45 -1.08
C ARG A 111 9.30 0.87 0.28
N VAL A 112 9.41 1.69 1.33
CA VAL A 112 8.97 1.35 2.69
C VAL A 112 7.88 2.32 3.12
N ILE A 113 6.86 1.80 3.80
CA ILE A 113 5.66 2.54 4.19
C ILE A 113 5.69 2.79 5.69
N LEU A 114 5.63 4.07 6.08
CA LEU A 114 5.37 4.49 7.44
C LEU A 114 3.85 4.64 7.63
N GLY A 115 3.25 3.84 8.51
CA GLY A 115 1.83 3.94 8.89
C GLY A 115 1.67 4.76 10.17
N SER A 116 1.20 4.14 11.25
CA SER A 116 0.95 4.77 12.55
C SER A 116 2.16 5.55 13.11
N ALA A 117 3.39 5.15 12.76
CA ALA A 117 4.60 5.86 13.15
C ALA A 117 4.63 7.30 12.62
N ALA A 118 4.08 7.56 11.43
CA ALA A 118 4.02 8.91 10.86
C ALA A 118 3.09 9.84 11.67
N VAL A 119 2.10 9.29 12.36
CA VAL A 119 1.18 10.05 13.23
C VAL A 119 1.80 10.29 14.61
N HIS A 120 2.38 9.23 15.21
CA HIS A 120 2.88 9.29 16.59
C HIS A 120 4.27 9.92 16.72
N ASN A 121 5.07 9.87 15.65
CA ASN A 121 6.42 10.44 15.57
C ASN A 121 6.63 11.13 14.21
N PHE A 122 5.94 12.24 14.02
CA PHE A 122 6.03 12.99 12.76
C PHE A 122 7.46 13.42 12.37
N PRO A 123 8.37 13.80 13.30
CA PRO A 123 9.77 14.07 12.96
C PRO A 123 10.48 12.94 12.22
N LEU A 124 10.15 11.67 12.52
CA LEU A 124 10.69 10.52 11.80
C LEU A 124 10.40 10.58 10.29
N VAL A 125 9.24 11.13 9.89
CA VAL A 125 8.89 11.27 8.47
C VAL A 125 9.89 12.17 7.75
N GLY A 126 10.18 13.34 8.33
CA GLY A 126 11.14 14.29 7.75
C GLY A 126 12.55 13.71 7.66
N GLU A 127 13.01 13.01 8.71
CA GLU A 127 14.30 12.32 8.69
C GLU A 127 14.33 11.21 7.63
N ALA A 128 13.28 10.39 7.56
CA ALA A 128 13.18 9.30 6.59
C ALA A 128 13.20 9.82 5.14
N VAL A 129 12.46 10.88 4.84
CA VAL A 129 12.46 11.52 3.51
C VAL A 129 13.83 12.10 3.19
N LYS A 130 14.49 12.74 4.17
CA LYS A 130 15.83 13.29 3.99
C LYS A 130 16.88 12.23 3.63
N PHE A 131 16.83 11.05 4.27
CA PHE A 131 17.83 9.99 4.06
C PHE A 131 17.49 9.07 2.88
N PHE A 132 16.21 8.79 2.63
CA PHE A 132 15.80 7.76 1.69
C PHE A 132 14.97 8.28 0.52
N GLY A 133 14.57 9.56 0.54
CA GLY A 133 13.83 10.21 -0.55
C GLY A 133 12.53 9.49 -0.92
N ASP A 134 12.34 9.30 -2.22
CA ASP A 134 11.15 8.67 -2.80
C ASP A 134 10.97 7.18 -2.42
N ARG A 135 11.96 6.59 -1.74
CA ARG A 135 11.88 5.22 -1.21
C ARG A 135 11.09 5.11 0.10
N VAL A 136 10.55 6.23 0.58
CA VAL A 136 9.64 6.28 1.72
C VAL A 136 8.29 6.78 1.25
N ALA A 137 7.25 6.06 1.64
CA ALA A 137 5.87 6.49 1.50
C ALA A 137 5.18 6.52 2.86
N VAL A 138 4.03 7.17 2.93
CA VAL A 138 3.21 7.18 4.15
C VAL A 138 1.85 6.56 3.86
N GLY A 139 1.46 5.60 4.69
CA GLY A 139 0.11 5.05 4.73
C GLY A 139 -0.80 5.94 5.58
N VAL A 140 -1.88 6.43 4.99
CA VAL A 140 -2.92 7.22 5.65
C VAL A 140 -4.21 6.42 5.61
N ASP A 141 -4.48 5.73 6.70
CA ASP A 141 -5.70 4.96 6.87
C ASP A 141 -6.77 5.88 7.46
N ALA A 142 -7.90 6.03 6.78
CA ALA A 142 -8.94 6.97 7.13
C ALA A 142 -10.27 6.29 7.43
N TYR A 143 -10.90 6.69 8.53
CA TYR A 143 -12.27 6.31 8.86
C TYR A 143 -13.08 7.58 9.14
N GLY A 144 -14.18 7.77 8.39
CA GLY A 144 -15.00 8.98 8.50
C GLY A 144 -14.21 10.28 8.28
N GLY A 145 -13.16 10.27 7.44
CA GLY A 145 -12.29 11.42 7.16
C GLY A 145 -11.24 11.69 8.24
N LYS A 146 -11.12 10.85 9.27
CA LYS A 146 -10.12 10.98 10.34
C LYS A 146 -9.08 9.88 10.22
N VAL A 147 -7.82 10.20 10.53
CA VAL A 147 -6.71 9.24 10.50
C VAL A 147 -6.89 8.20 11.59
N ALA A 148 -6.73 6.92 11.22
CA ALA A 148 -6.70 5.79 12.13
C ALA A 148 -5.28 5.26 12.31
N THR A 149 -5.02 4.67 13.48
CA THR A 149 -3.71 4.12 13.86
C THR A 149 -3.86 2.80 14.60
N GLY A 150 -2.73 2.09 14.83
CA GLY A 150 -2.71 0.87 15.64
C GLY A 150 -3.47 -0.29 15.00
N GLY A 151 -3.29 -0.52 13.69
CA GLY A 151 -4.06 -1.53 12.97
C GLY A 151 -5.56 -1.19 12.95
N TRP A 152 -5.86 0.09 12.74
CA TRP A 152 -7.20 0.69 12.64
C TRP A 152 -8.03 0.73 13.94
N LYS A 153 -7.44 0.33 15.07
CA LYS A 153 -8.12 0.27 16.37
C LYS A 153 -8.39 1.65 16.99
N ASN A 154 -7.60 2.67 16.61
CA ASN A 154 -7.66 3.99 17.20
C ASN A 154 -7.93 5.04 16.13
N VAL A 155 -9.13 5.58 16.06
CA VAL A 155 -9.45 6.73 15.22
C VAL A 155 -9.05 8.01 15.96
N THR A 156 -8.16 8.79 15.35
CA THR A 156 -7.65 10.03 15.95
C THR A 156 -8.59 11.23 15.64
N GLY A 157 -8.32 12.38 16.26
CA GLY A 157 -8.98 13.64 15.89
C GLY A 157 -8.43 14.30 14.62
N LEU A 158 -7.33 13.76 14.05
CA LEU A 158 -6.60 14.36 12.93
C LEU A 158 -7.38 14.18 11.62
N ASP A 159 -7.63 15.26 10.90
CA ASP A 159 -8.23 15.20 9.57
C ASP A 159 -7.25 14.56 8.58
N ALA A 160 -7.73 13.59 7.79
CA ALA A 160 -6.88 12.81 6.91
C ALA A 160 -6.34 13.64 5.73
N PHE A 161 -7.13 14.59 5.23
CA PHE A 161 -6.69 15.48 4.14
C PHE A 161 -5.68 16.52 4.63
N ASP A 162 -5.91 17.11 5.80
CA ASP A 162 -4.95 18.04 6.42
C ASP A 162 -3.63 17.31 6.73
N PHE A 163 -3.71 16.06 7.14
CA PHE A 163 -2.52 15.24 7.37
C PHE A 163 -1.76 14.97 6.06
N CYS A 164 -2.45 14.64 4.98
CA CYS A 164 -1.82 14.48 3.66
C CYS A 164 -1.10 15.76 3.22
N LYS A 165 -1.71 16.94 3.44
CA LYS A 165 -1.05 18.21 3.13
C LYS A 165 0.22 18.43 3.95
N ARG A 166 0.18 18.13 5.25
CA ARG A 166 1.37 18.21 6.11
C ARG A 166 2.47 17.25 5.68
N LEU A 167 2.11 16.06 5.17
CA LEU A 167 3.07 15.10 4.61
C LEU A 167 3.74 15.65 3.35
N GLU A 168 2.98 16.27 2.44
CA GLU A 168 3.52 16.95 1.26
C GLU A 168 4.49 18.06 1.65
N ASP A 169 4.12 18.93 2.60
CA ASP A 169 4.96 20.02 3.11
C ASP A 169 6.26 19.47 3.76
N CYS A 170 6.23 18.26 4.31
CA CYS A 170 7.39 17.54 4.85
C CYS A 170 8.28 16.89 3.77
N GLY A 171 7.86 16.91 2.50
CA GLY A 171 8.59 16.38 1.36
C GLY A 171 8.24 14.93 0.99
N VAL A 172 7.19 14.34 1.58
CA VAL A 172 6.68 13.02 1.16
C VAL A 172 6.22 13.10 -0.29
N ARG A 173 6.61 12.11 -1.10
CA ARG A 173 6.25 12.04 -2.52
C ARG A 173 5.09 11.10 -2.80
N THR A 174 4.90 10.09 -1.98
CA THR A 174 3.86 9.07 -2.19
C THR A 174 3.05 8.86 -0.91
N VAL A 175 1.74 8.85 -1.06
CA VAL A 175 0.79 8.48 -0.01
C VAL A 175 -0.05 7.29 -0.47
N ILE A 176 -0.17 6.27 0.39
CA ILE A 176 -1.14 5.20 0.25
C ILE A 176 -2.35 5.60 1.10
N TYR A 177 -3.44 5.97 0.46
CA TYR A 177 -4.65 6.39 1.17
C TYR A 177 -5.67 5.28 1.19
N THR A 178 -6.01 4.78 2.39
CA THR A 178 -6.98 3.70 2.60
C THR A 178 -8.27 4.25 3.19
N ASP A 179 -9.40 4.07 2.52
CA ASP A 179 -10.70 4.22 3.17
C ASP A 179 -11.06 2.91 3.87
N ILE A 180 -10.87 2.89 5.21
CA ILE A 180 -11.10 1.70 6.03
C ILE A 180 -12.55 1.23 5.95
N SER A 181 -13.51 2.15 5.82
CA SER A 181 -14.94 1.80 5.75
C SER A 181 -15.28 0.98 4.50
N ARG A 182 -14.42 1.03 3.50
CA ARG A 182 -14.56 0.33 2.22
C ARG A 182 -13.68 -0.92 2.13
N ASP A 183 -12.59 -0.96 2.92
CA ASP A 183 -11.62 -2.06 2.80
C ASP A 183 -12.26 -3.43 3.11
N GLY A 184 -11.96 -4.42 2.27
CA GLY A 184 -12.47 -5.78 2.41
C GLY A 184 -13.98 -5.95 2.13
N THR A 185 -14.72 -4.90 1.76
CA THR A 185 -16.17 -4.96 1.57
C THR A 185 -16.62 -5.27 0.15
N LEU A 186 -15.78 -5.01 -0.87
CA LEU A 186 -16.14 -5.03 -2.30
C LEU A 186 -17.35 -4.11 -2.62
N ALA A 187 -17.55 -3.05 -1.84
CA ALA A 187 -18.65 -2.09 -2.02
C ALA A 187 -18.28 -0.88 -2.89
N GLY A 188 -17.15 -0.96 -3.56
CA GLY A 188 -16.58 0.11 -4.35
C GLY A 188 -15.67 1.04 -3.55
N THR A 189 -14.67 1.61 -4.24
CA THR A 189 -13.70 2.52 -3.62
C THR A 189 -14.23 3.95 -3.50
N ASN A 190 -13.60 4.77 -2.66
CA ASN A 190 -14.03 6.16 -2.39
C ASN A 190 -13.46 7.14 -3.42
N LEU A 191 -14.02 7.14 -4.65
CA LEU A 191 -13.58 8.01 -5.74
C LEU A 191 -13.56 9.50 -5.36
N ASN A 192 -14.52 9.95 -4.52
CA ASN A 192 -14.59 11.35 -4.09
C ASN A 192 -13.38 11.73 -3.22
N ALA A 193 -12.91 10.84 -2.37
CA ALA A 193 -11.72 11.09 -1.56
C ALA A 193 -10.47 11.26 -2.45
N TYR A 194 -10.28 10.41 -3.46
CA TYR A 194 -9.14 10.50 -4.37
C TYR A 194 -9.20 11.75 -5.25
N LYS A 195 -10.39 12.12 -5.73
CA LYS A 195 -10.57 13.38 -6.44
C LYS A 195 -10.13 14.57 -5.59
N LYS A 196 -10.61 14.64 -4.34
CA LYS A 196 -10.23 15.69 -3.39
C LYS A 196 -8.73 15.70 -3.10
N LEU A 197 -8.10 14.51 -2.94
CA LEU A 197 -6.65 14.41 -2.73
C LEU A 197 -5.86 14.94 -3.93
N LYS A 198 -6.28 14.64 -5.16
CA LYS A 198 -5.64 15.13 -6.38
C LYS A 198 -5.75 16.64 -6.54
N GLU A 199 -6.83 17.26 -6.07
CA GLU A 199 -7.00 18.71 -6.03
C GLU A 199 -6.14 19.36 -4.92
N LEU A 200 -5.92 18.64 -3.81
CA LEU A 200 -5.27 19.16 -2.61
C LEU A 200 -3.74 19.05 -2.64
N THR A 201 -3.19 17.99 -3.24
CA THR A 201 -1.75 17.68 -3.21
C THR A 201 -1.22 17.29 -4.59
N LYS A 202 0.10 17.43 -4.76
CA LYS A 202 0.85 16.97 -5.94
C LYS A 202 1.53 15.63 -5.70
N MET A 203 1.30 15.01 -4.55
CA MET A 203 1.87 13.70 -4.25
C MET A 203 1.33 12.62 -5.18
N ASP A 204 2.11 11.58 -5.36
CA ASP A 204 1.66 10.33 -5.96
C ASP A 204 0.67 9.66 -5.00
N ILE A 205 -0.58 9.50 -5.44
CA ILE A 205 -1.63 8.87 -4.64
C ILE A 205 -1.77 7.42 -5.07
N VAL A 206 -1.65 6.52 -4.10
CA VAL A 206 -2.01 5.10 -4.26
C VAL A 206 -3.34 4.87 -3.55
N ALA A 207 -4.36 4.50 -4.31
CA ALA A 207 -5.68 4.22 -3.79
C ALA A 207 -5.72 2.84 -3.12
N SER A 208 -6.35 2.76 -1.95
CA SER A 208 -6.52 1.51 -1.20
C SER A 208 -7.89 1.44 -0.53
N GLY A 209 -8.43 0.23 -0.45
CA GLY A 209 -9.72 -0.05 0.17
C GLY A 209 -10.91 -0.04 -0.81
N GLY A 210 -11.61 -1.15 -0.85
CA GLY A 210 -12.93 -1.29 -1.48
C GLY A 210 -12.97 -1.50 -2.97
N ILE A 211 -11.87 -1.44 -3.72
CA ILE A 211 -11.85 -1.65 -5.17
C ILE A 211 -12.49 -3.00 -5.49
N ALA A 212 -13.57 -2.99 -6.27
CA ALA A 212 -14.41 -4.14 -6.51
C ALA A 212 -14.42 -4.61 -7.97
N ASP A 213 -14.14 -3.72 -8.92
CA ASP A 213 -14.15 -4.03 -10.35
C ASP A 213 -13.15 -3.19 -11.16
N ILE A 214 -12.92 -3.61 -12.41
CA ILE A 214 -11.96 -2.95 -13.33
C ILE A 214 -12.41 -1.54 -13.72
N SER A 215 -13.71 -1.26 -13.76
CA SER A 215 -14.20 0.08 -14.13
C SER A 215 -13.80 1.13 -13.11
N GLU A 216 -13.63 0.75 -11.84
CA GLU A 216 -13.11 1.65 -10.80
C GLU A 216 -11.63 1.95 -11.01
N LEU A 217 -10.83 0.98 -11.44
CA LEU A 217 -9.43 1.18 -11.79
C LEU A 217 -9.27 2.15 -12.96
N ILE A 218 -10.11 2.03 -13.98
CA ILE A 218 -10.13 2.95 -15.11
C ILE A 218 -10.46 4.38 -14.64
N LYS A 219 -11.49 4.54 -13.81
CA LYS A 219 -11.85 5.86 -13.24
C LYS A 219 -10.71 6.46 -12.40
N LEU A 220 -10.04 5.66 -11.56
CA LEU A 220 -8.88 6.11 -10.78
C LEU A 220 -7.74 6.57 -11.70
N LYS A 221 -7.48 5.83 -12.79
CA LYS A 221 -6.48 6.19 -13.79
C LYS A 221 -6.84 7.51 -14.49
N GLU A 222 -8.08 7.68 -14.94
CA GLU A 222 -8.58 8.91 -15.57
C GLU A 222 -8.49 10.12 -14.63
N MET A 223 -8.60 9.91 -13.32
CA MET A 223 -8.39 10.94 -12.29
C MET A 223 -6.91 11.25 -12.03
N GLY A 224 -5.98 10.54 -12.67
CA GLY A 224 -4.53 10.69 -12.47
C GLY A 224 -4.03 10.14 -11.13
N VAL A 225 -4.70 9.12 -10.57
CA VAL A 225 -4.22 8.37 -9.41
C VAL A 225 -3.05 7.50 -9.84
N SER A 226 -1.95 7.54 -9.10
CA SER A 226 -0.67 6.95 -9.51
C SER A 226 -0.60 5.44 -9.31
N GLY A 227 -1.45 4.88 -8.45
CA GLY A 227 -1.50 3.43 -8.22
C GLY A 227 -2.74 2.99 -7.47
N ALA A 228 -2.97 1.68 -7.45
CA ALA A 228 -4.07 1.06 -6.71
C ALA A 228 -3.65 -0.24 -6.03
N VAL A 229 -3.97 -0.39 -4.77
CA VAL A 229 -3.78 -1.63 -4.00
C VAL A 229 -4.98 -2.55 -4.24
N LEU A 230 -4.71 -3.75 -4.71
CA LEU A 230 -5.71 -4.78 -4.94
C LEU A 230 -5.58 -5.89 -3.90
N GLY A 231 -6.54 -5.95 -3.01
CA GLY A 231 -6.62 -6.97 -1.97
C GLY A 231 -7.70 -8.01 -2.27
N LYS A 232 -8.77 -7.99 -1.50
CA LYS A 232 -9.85 -8.98 -1.50
C LYS A 232 -10.40 -9.30 -2.90
N ALA A 233 -10.50 -8.31 -3.78
CA ALA A 233 -11.07 -8.47 -5.11
C ALA A 233 -10.33 -9.51 -5.97
N ILE A 234 -9.01 -9.60 -5.88
CA ILE A 234 -8.23 -10.60 -6.62
C ILE A 234 -8.27 -11.97 -5.96
N TYR A 235 -8.31 -12.05 -4.63
CA TYR A 235 -8.38 -13.33 -3.90
C TYR A 235 -9.74 -14.00 -4.00
N ASP A 236 -10.82 -13.23 -4.08
CA ASP A 236 -12.19 -13.73 -4.22
C ASP A 236 -12.62 -13.86 -5.70
N GLY A 237 -11.74 -13.54 -6.66
CA GLY A 237 -12.00 -13.67 -8.09
C GLY A 237 -12.98 -12.62 -8.66
N ALA A 238 -13.22 -11.52 -7.93
CA ALA A 238 -14.02 -10.40 -8.44
C ALA A 238 -13.27 -9.61 -9.53
N ILE A 239 -11.94 -9.58 -9.43
CA ILE A 239 -11.05 -9.00 -10.44
C ILE A 239 -10.03 -10.05 -10.85
N GLU A 240 -9.97 -10.36 -12.15
CA GLU A 240 -8.86 -11.12 -12.72
C GLU A 240 -7.66 -10.18 -12.88
N LEU A 241 -6.55 -10.48 -12.16
CA LEU A 241 -5.39 -9.57 -12.10
C LEU A 241 -4.78 -9.28 -13.47
N LYS A 242 -4.73 -10.29 -14.34
CA LYS A 242 -4.20 -10.13 -15.70
C LYS A 242 -5.04 -9.13 -16.51
N GLU A 243 -6.36 -9.23 -16.46
CA GLU A 243 -7.28 -8.31 -17.14
C GLU A 243 -7.16 -6.89 -16.57
N ALA A 244 -7.05 -6.77 -15.25
CA ALA A 244 -6.85 -5.48 -14.59
C ALA A 244 -5.53 -4.81 -15.02
N VAL A 245 -4.44 -5.58 -15.09
CA VAL A 245 -3.13 -5.08 -15.57
C VAL A 245 -3.23 -4.60 -17.02
N GLU A 246 -3.92 -5.32 -17.86
CA GLU A 246 -4.13 -4.93 -19.27
C GLU A 246 -4.99 -3.68 -19.40
N ALA A 247 -6.05 -3.55 -18.59
CA ALA A 247 -6.97 -2.41 -18.62
C ALA A 247 -6.33 -1.09 -18.21
N VAL A 248 -5.31 -1.12 -17.33
CA VAL A 248 -4.62 0.10 -16.88
C VAL A 248 -3.33 0.39 -17.67
N LYS A 249 -2.87 -0.52 -18.55
CA LYS A 249 -1.80 -0.21 -19.49
C LYS A 249 -2.30 0.87 -20.45
N ASP A 250 -1.41 1.82 -20.77
CA ASP A 250 -1.72 2.75 -21.86
C ASP A 250 -1.71 1.96 -23.16
N ALA A 251 -2.74 2.18 -23.98
CA ALA A 251 -2.69 1.82 -25.37
C ALA A 251 -1.61 2.70 -26.00
N GLY A 252 -0.39 2.15 -26.18
CA GLY A 252 0.74 2.81 -26.81
C GLY A 252 0.47 3.14 -28.28
#